data_02be7d2c8c215fce67490d9912a0c7f3
#
_entry.id   02be7d2c8c215fce67490d9912a0c7f3
#
_cell.length_a   1.000
_cell.length_b   1.000
_cell.length_c   1.000
_cell.angle_alpha   90.00
_cell.angle_beta   90.00
_cell.angle_gamma   90.00
#
_symmetry.space_group_name_H-M   'P 1'
#
loop_
_entity.id
_entity.type
_entity.pdbx_description
1 polymer ?
#
loop_
_entity_poly.entity_id
_entity_poly.type
_entity_poly.pdbx_seq_one_letter_code
_entity_poly.pdbx_strand_id
1 'polypeptide(L)'
;MDNRVTVGLPMLLLLSSLWLALVIWLIARAVRQRSVLAAVPVTPRDPGCTAPKVAVIVPARDEAANIGPCIQSLSEQQYPPDRLGLIVVDDDSSDETAAIVRALARQDPRIVLCHTPPLPPGWKGKVHACCA
;
A
#
# COMPACT_ATOMS: atom_id res chain seq x y z
N MET A 1 57.88 13.88 -16.64
CA MET A 1 57.09 12.78 -17.21
C MET A 1 56.08 12.34 -16.14
N ASP A 2 54.85 12.44 -16.49
CA ASP A 2 53.73 12.76 -15.62
C ASP A 2 53.19 11.54 -14.88
N ASN A 3 53.49 11.44 -13.58
CA ASN A 3 53.03 10.34 -12.70
C ASN A 3 51.62 10.60 -12.11
N ARG A 4 50.94 11.66 -12.56
CA ARG A 4 49.63 12.07 -12.01
C ARG A 4 48.43 11.43 -12.72
N VAL A 5 48.60 11.01 -13.97
CA VAL A 5 47.49 10.47 -14.78
C VAL A 5 47.24 8.98 -14.51
N THR A 6 48.26 8.25 -14.07
CA THR A 6 48.20 6.80 -13.85
C THR A 6 47.51 6.39 -12.56
N VAL A 7 47.45 7.28 -11.57
CA VAL A 7 46.80 6.97 -10.29
C VAL A 7 45.30 7.23 -10.33
N GLY A 8 44.82 8.17 -11.14
CA GLY A 8 43.41 8.53 -11.23
C GLY A 8 42.52 7.48 -11.94
N LEU A 9 43.04 6.86 -12.99
CA LEU A 9 42.28 5.88 -13.79
C LEU A 9 41.95 4.60 -13.02
N PRO A 10 42.89 3.92 -12.33
CA PRO A 10 42.57 2.74 -11.55
C PRO A 10 41.65 3.05 -10.35
N MET A 11 41.77 4.23 -9.75
CA MET A 11 40.87 4.65 -8.65
C MET A 11 39.45 4.88 -9.15
N LEU A 12 39.25 5.48 -10.32
CA LEU A 12 37.94 5.65 -10.94
C LEU A 12 37.31 4.30 -11.30
N LEU A 13 38.07 3.34 -11.80
CA LEU A 13 37.60 1.99 -12.12
C LEU A 13 37.21 1.23 -10.85
N LEU A 14 37.94 1.38 -9.76
CA LEU A 14 37.57 0.77 -8.46
C LEU A 14 36.29 1.38 -7.89
N LEU A 15 36.11 2.69 -7.95
CA LEU A 15 34.89 3.35 -7.49
C LEU A 15 33.68 2.94 -8.33
N SER A 16 33.81 2.85 -9.64
CA SER A 16 32.73 2.42 -10.53
C SER A 16 32.34 0.96 -10.33
N SER A 17 33.32 0.07 -10.09
CA SER A 17 33.02 -1.34 -9.79
C SER A 17 32.32 -1.53 -8.43
N LEU A 18 32.72 -0.77 -7.42
CA LEU A 18 32.08 -0.77 -6.12
C LEU A 18 30.63 -0.27 -6.21
N TRP A 19 30.40 0.78 -6.99
CA TRP A 19 29.07 1.33 -7.25
C TRP A 19 28.16 0.33 -7.96
N LEU A 20 28.69 -0.33 -8.99
CA LEU A 20 27.96 -1.37 -9.72
C LEU A 20 27.59 -2.55 -8.83
N ALA A 21 28.52 -3.01 -7.98
CA ALA A 21 28.27 -4.07 -7.01
C ALA A 21 27.16 -3.68 -6.00
N LEU A 22 27.16 -2.43 -5.53
CA LEU A 22 26.12 -1.91 -4.64
C LEU A 22 24.75 -1.91 -5.33
N VAL A 23 24.67 -1.44 -6.57
CA VAL A 23 23.41 -1.41 -7.34
C VAL A 23 22.88 -2.82 -7.56
N ILE A 24 23.74 -3.76 -7.97
CA ILE A 24 23.35 -5.18 -8.15
C ILE A 24 22.84 -5.76 -6.83
N TRP A 25 23.51 -5.49 -5.72
CA TRP A 25 23.10 -5.96 -4.40
C TRP A 25 21.73 -5.39 -3.99
N LEU A 26 21.48 -4.09 -4.23
CA LEU A 26 20.20 -3.43 -3.95
C LEU A 26 19.06 -4.04 -4.79
N ILE A 27 19.32 -4.28 -6.09
CA ILE A 27 18.34 -4.92 -6.98
C ILE A 27 18.04 -6.35 -6.51
N ALA A 28 19.07 -7.14 -6.21
CA ALA A 28 18.90 -8.50 -5.70
C ALA A 28 18.12 -8.54 -4.38
N ARG A 29 18.37 -7.57 -3.50
CA ARG A 29 17.63 -7.40 -2.24
C ARG A 29 16.15 -7.06 -2.50
N ALA A 30 15.86 -6.14 -3.42
CA ALA A 30 14.50 -5.74 -3.77
C ALA A 30 13.72 -6.90 -4.41
N VAL A 31 14.36 -7.67 -5.30
CA VAL A 31 13.75 -8.87 -5.91
C VAL A 31 13.47 -9.94 -4.86
N ARG A 32 14.39 -10.15 -3.92
CA ARG A 32 14.21 -11.11 -2.82
C ARG A 32 13.07 -10.72 -1.89
N GLN A 33 12.86 -9.42 -1.62
CA GLN A 33 11.73 -8.96 -0.81
C GLN A 33 10.39 -9.22 -1.49
N ARG A 34 10.30 -9.08 -2.81
CA ARG A 34 9.08 -9.40 -3.57
C ARG A 34 8.72 -10.89 -3.50
N SER A 35 9.70 -11.78 -3.54
CA SER A 35 9.45 -13.22 -3.44
C SER A 35 9.01 -13.65 -2.03
N VAL A 36 9.44 -12.96 -0.98
CA VAL A 36 8.98 -13.24 0.40
C VAL A 36 7.50 -12.86 0.58
N LEU A 37 7.07 -11.74 -0.01
CA LEU A 37 5.65 -11.31 0.03
C LEU A 37 4.73 -12.25 -0.78
N ALA A 38 5.24 -12.85 -1.87
CA ALA A 38 4.49 -13.82 -2.67
C ALA A 38 4.37 -15.21 -2.02
N ALA A 39 5.17 -15.49 -0.99
CA ALA A 39 5.26 -16.80 -0.34
C ALA A 39 4.48 -16.88 0.99
N VAL A 40 3.52 -15.97 1.26
CA VAL A 40 2.62 -16.14 2.39
C VAL A 40 1.77 -17.40 2.13
N PRO A 41 1.98 -18.50 2.89
CA PRO A 41 1.21 -19.70 2.67
C PRO A 41 -0.26 -19.40 2.98
N VAL A 42 -1.12 -19.57 1.98
CA VAL A 42 -2.56 -19.61 2.20
C VAL A 42 -2.81 -20.89 2.98
N THR A 43 -2.94 -20.78 4.30
CA THR A 43 -3.36 -21.92 5.12
C THR A 43 -4.74 -22.37 4.64
N PRO A 44 -4.91 -23.65 4.25
CA PRO A 44 -6.23 -24.16 3.90
C PRO A 44 -7.17 -23.91 5.08
N ARG A 45 -8.28 -23.27 4.80
CA ARG A 45 -9.30 -23.01 5.82
C ARG A 45 -9.82 -24.33 6.35
N ASP A 46 -9.80 -24.51 7.66
CA ASP A 46 -10.42 -25.67 8.30
C ASP A 46 -11.90 -25.72 7.91
N PRO A 47 -12.37 -26.83 7.29
CA PRO A 47 -13.77 -26.92 6.78
C PRO A 47 -14.85 -26.69 7.83
N GLY A 48 -14.49 -26.81 9.11
CA GLY A 48 -15.39 -26.57 10.25
C GLY A 48 -15.37 -25.13 10.81
N CYS A 49 -14.44 -24.28 10.38
CA CYS A 49 -14.29 -22.94 10.93
C CYS A 49 -15.09 -21.91 10.10
N THR A 50 -16.13 -21.34 10.70
CA THR A 50 -16.84 -20.20 10.09
C THR A 50 -15.93 -18.98 10.10
N ALA A 51 -15.69 -18.34 8.91
CA ALA A 51 -14.90 -17.13 8.82
C ALA A 51 -15.43 -16.06 9.75
N PRO A 52 -14.60 -15.34 10.52
CA PRO A 52 -15.06 -14.22 11.33
C PRO A 52 -15.62 -13.09 10.43
N LYS A 53 -16.41 -12.19 11.00
CA LYS A 53 -16.74 -10.93 10.34
C LYS A 53 -15.53 -10.02 10.40
N VAL A 54 -15.16 -9.44 9.26
CA VAL A 54 -14.00 -8.54 9.11
C VAL A 54 -14.48 -7.23 8.51
N ALA A 55 -14.07 -6.11 9.09
CA ALA A 55 -14.17 -4.80 8.50
C ALA A 55 -12.76 -4.29 8.16
N VAL A 56 -12.55 -3.91 6.90
CA VAL A 56 -11.32 -3.29 6.44
C VAL A 56 -11.54 -1.78 6.43
N ILE A 57 -10.75 -1.05 7.21
CA ILE A 57 -10.80 0.41 7.27
C ILE A 57 -9.70 0.97 6.37
N VAL A 58 -10.09 1.80 5.40
CA VAL A 58 -9.19 2.45 4.44
C VAL A 58 -9.25 3.95 4.64
N PRO A 59 -8.29 4.56 5.36
CA PRO A 59 -8.20 6.01 5.44
C PRO A 59 -7.70 6.56 4.11
N ALA A 60 -8.39 7.55 3.55
CA ALA A 60 -8.08 8.16 2.27
C ALA A 60 -8.09 9.68 2.37
N ARG A 61 -7.12 10.33 1.71
CA ARG A 61 -7.07 11.77 1.51
C ARG A 61 -6.37 12.09 0.21
N ASP A 62 -7.08 12.76 -0.71
CA ASP A 62 -6.57 13.13 -2.03
C ASP A 62 -5.97 11.94 -2.81
N GLU A 63 -6.69 10.81 -2.82
CA GLU A 63 -6.26 9.53 -3.43
C GLU A 63 -7.09 9.16 -4.67
N ALA A 64 -7.65 10.13 -5.40
CA ALA A 64 -8.53 9.88 -6.55
C ALA A 64 -7.92 8.91 -7.59
N ALA A 65 -6.60 8.95 -7.80
CA ALA A 65 -5.92 8.07 -8.75
C ALA A 65 -5.84 6.60 -8.28
N ASN A 66 -5.83 6.34 -6.97
CA ASN A 66 -5.51 5.03 -6.40
C ASN A 66 -6.69 4.38 -5.69
N ILE A 67 -7.65 5.15 -5.20
CA ILE A 67 -8.72 4.64 -4.33
C ILE A 67 -9.62 3.63 -5.04
N GLY A 68 -9.94 3.85 -6.32
CA GLY A 68 -10.76 2.94 -7.11
C GLY A 68 -10.14 1.54 -7.23
N PRO A 69 -8.92 1.41 -7.81
CA PRO A 69 -8.20 0.14 -7.87
C PRO A 69 -7.98 -0.53 -6.51
N CYS A 70 -7.74 0.25 -5.46
CA CYS A 70 -7.57 -0.26 -4.10
C CYS A 70 -8.85 -0.96 -3.59
N ILE A 71 -10.01 -0.28 -3.67
CA ILE A 71 -11.29 -0.82 -3.22
C ILE A 71 -11.67 -2.06 -4.05
N GLN A 72 -11.47 -2.00 -5.38
CA GLN A 72 -11.75 -3.14 -6.25
C GLN A 72 -10.92 -4.37 -5.85
N SER A 73 -9.62 -4.20 -5.65
CA SER A 73 -8.73 -5.28 -5.18
C SER A 73 -9.16 -5.88 -3.85
N LEU A 74 -9.67 -5.06 -2.92
CA LEU A 74 -10.20 -5.52 -1.63
C LEU A 74 -11.54 -6.25 -1.80
N SER A 75 -12.42 -5.80 -2.70
CA SER A 75 -13.70 -6.42 -2.97
C SER A 75 -13.58 -7.79 -3.64
N GLU A 76 -12.50 -7.99 -4.41
CA GLU A 76 -12.19 -9.25 -5.13
C GLU A 76 -11.51 -10.29 -4.24
N GLN A 77 -11.25 -9.99 -2.97
CA GLN A 77 -10.63 -10.94 -2.04
C GLN A 77 -11.51 -12.20 -1.87
N GLN A 78 -10.84 -13.36 -1.81
CA GLN A 78 -11.50 -14.66 -1.56
C GLN A 78 -11.98 -14.78 -0.11
N TYR A 79 -12.92 -13.93 0.28
CA TYR A 79 -13.54 -13.92 1.59
C TYR A 79 -15.07 -13.98 1.45
N PRO A 80 -15.82 -14.61 2.38
CA PRO A 80 -17.28 -14.65 2.30
C PRO A 80 -17.86 -13.22 2.26
N PRO A 81 -18.64 -12.88 1.21
CA PRO A 81 -19.10 -11.51 0.99
C PRO A 81 -20.00 -10.99 2.09
N ASP A 82 -20.73 -11.88 2.79
CA ASP A 82 -21.58 -11.57 3.94
C ASP A 82 -20.79 -11.30 5.23
N ARG A 83 -19.45 -11.47 5.18
CA ARG A 83 -18.56 -11.34 6.32
C ARG A 83 -17.41 -10.34 6.11
N LEU A 84 -17.37 -9.67 4.96
CA LEU A 84 -16.41 -8.65 4.63
C LEU A 84 -17.11 -7.30 4.45
N GLY A 85 -16.76 -6.31 5.26
CA GLY A 85 -17.13 -4.91 5.09
C GLY A 85 -15.91 -4.05 4.71
N LEU A 86 -16.11 -3.05 3.87
CA LEU A 86 -15.08 -2.10 3.47
C LEU A 86 -15.53 -0.69 3.90
N ILE A 87 -14.80 -0.10 4.83
CA ILE A 87 -15.11 1.23 5.36
C ILE A 87 -14.02 2.18 4.85
N VAL A 88 -14.38 3.07 3.93
CA VAL A 88 -13.47 4.11 3.47
C VAL A 88 -13.72 5.36 4.28
N VAL A 89 -12.69 5.84 4.94
CA VAL A 89 -12.76 7.05 5.77
C VAL A 89 -12.06 8.18 5.04
N ASP A 90 -12.85 9.10 4.51
CA ASP A 90 -12.37 10.29 3.79
C ASP A 90 -11.97 11.38 4.79
N ASP A 91 -10.67 11.71 4.80
CA ASP A 91 -10.08 12.73 5.66
C ASP A 91 -10.04 14.09 4.96
N ASP A 92 -11.23 14.62 4.64
CA ASP A 92 -11.41 15.94 4.01
C ASP A 92 -10.65 16.06 2.66
N SER A 93 -10.90 15.12 1.75
CA SER A 93 -10.32 15.16 0.40
C SER A 93 -10.86 16.34 -0.39
N SER A 94 -9.96 17.02 -1.10
CA SER A 94 -10.27 18.14 -1.98
C SER A 94 -10.46 17.72 -3.44
N ASP A 95 -10.12 16.48 -3.79
CA ASP A 95 -10.20 15.88 -5.12
C ASP A 95 -11.45 14.98 -5.29
N GLU A 96 -11.47 14.15 -6.32
CA GLU A 96 -12.59 13.26 -6.64
C GLU A 96 -12.66 11.99 -5.79
N THR A 97 -11.82 11.83 -4.77
CA THR A 97 -11.75 10.63 -3.93
C THR A 97 -13.11 10.21 -3.40
N ALA A 98 -13.84 11.12 -2.74
CA ALA A 98 -15.15 10.83 -2.17
C ALA A 98 -16.22 10.52 -3.23
N ALA A 99 -16.15 11.14 -4.42
CA ALA A 99 -17.07 10.89 -5.53
C ALA A 99 -16.89 9.46 -6.08
N ILE A 100 -15.63 9.03 -6.27
CA ILE A 100 -15.28 7.68 -6.72
C ILE A 100 -15.79 6.62 -5.73
N VAL A 101 -15.55 6.81 -4.44
CA VAL A 101 -16.00 5.87 -3.39
C VAL A 101 -17.52 5.78 -3.35
N ARG A 102 -18.25 6.90 -3.46
CA ARG A 102 -19.72 6.89 -3.53
C ARG A 102 -20.25 6.12 -4.74
N ALA A 103 -19.57 6.24 -5.88
CA ALA A 103 -19.96 5.50 -7.09
C ALA A 103 -19.78 3.98 -6.90
N LEU A 104 -18.70 3.54 -6.27
CA LEU A 104 -18.45 2.13 -5.94
C LEU A 104 -19.43 1.60 -4.88
N ALA A 105 -19.74 2.39 -3.84
CA ALA A 105 -20.70 2.02 -2.80
C ALA A 105 -22.14 1.81 -3.32
N ARG A 106 -22.50 2.44 -4.45
CA ARG A 106 -23.81 2.16 -5.10
C ARG A 106 -23.85 0.80 -5.79
N GLN A 107 -22.69 0.24 -6.15
CA GLN A 107 -22.56 -1.04 -6.85
C GLN A 107 -22.33 -2.20 -5.88
N ASP A 108 -21.64 -1.95 -4.76
CA ASP A 108 -21.32 -2.95 -3.75
C ASP A 108 -21.75 -2.46 -2.35
N PRO A 109 -22.80 -3.06 -1.75
CA PRO A 109 -23.31 -2.66 -0.44
C PRO A 109 -22.34 -2.91 0.72
N ARG A 110 -21.25 -3.63 0.50
CA ARG A 110 -20.20 -3.84 1.49
C ARG A 110 -19.33 -2.60 1.69
N ILE A 111 -19.36 -1.65 0.73
CA ILE A 111 -18.55 -0.43 0.75
C ILE A 111 -19.32 0.69 1.42
N VAL A 112 -18.75 1.25 2.46
CA VAL A 112 -19.29 2.38 3.21
C VAL A 112 -18.31 3.54 3.15
N LEU A 113 -18.79 4.74 2.79
CA LEU A 113 -18.01 5.96 2.89
C LEU A 113 -18.35 6.67 4.20
N CYS A 114 -17.34 6.93 5.00
CA CYS A 114 -17.41 7.79 6.18
C CYS A 114 -16.57 9.06 5.96
N HIS A 115 -16.95 10.16 6.59
CA HIS A 115 -16.14 11.36 6.63
C HIS A 115 -15.61 11.54 8.05
N THR A 116 -14.35 11.97 8.19
CA THR A 116 -13.80 12.30 9.50
C THR A 116 -14.45 13.57 10.05
N PRO A 117 -14.73 13.62 11.37
CA PRO A 117 -14.99 14.89 12.02
C PRO A 117 -13.74 15.79 11.97
N PRO A 118 -13.88 17.10 12.22
CA PRO A 118 -12.74 18.01 12.24
C PRO A 118 -11.59 17.49 13.11
N LEU A 119 -10.36 17.58 12.60
CA LEU A 119 -9.15 17.04 13.23
C LEU A 119 -8.91 17.73 14.59
N PRO A 120 -8.86 17.00 15.71
CA PRO A 120 -8.52 17.60 17.00
C PRO A 120 -7.08 18.12 17.03
N PRO A 121 -6.78 19.20 17.78
CA PRO A 121 -5.44 19.72 17.91
C PRO A 121 -4.43 18.64 18.36
N GLY A 122 -3.30 18.54 17.65
CA GLY A 122 -2.22 17.58 17.96
C GLY A 122 -2.38 16.18 17.37
N TRP A 123 -3.48 15.88 16.71
CA TRP A 123 -3.66 14.60 16.03
C TRP A 123 -3.11 14.64 14.60
N LYS A 124 -2.71 13.46 14.08
CA LYS A 124 -2.35 13.29 12.66
C LYS A 124 -3.51 12.64 11.91
N GLY A 125 -3.77 13.10 10.68
CA GLY A 125 -4.92 12.71 9.88
C GLY A 125 -5.17 11.20 9.80
N LYS A 126 -4.17 10.39 9.40
CA LYS A 126 -4.33 8.93 9.27
C LYS A 126 -4.75 8.23 10.57
N VAL A 127 -4.19 8.65 11.71
CA VAL A 127 -4.55 8.09 13.02
C VAL A 127 -5.98 8.47 13.40
N HIS A 128 -6.36 9.72 13.15
CA HIS A 128 -7.72 10.20 13.38
C HIS A 128 -8.76 9.46 12.52
N ALA A 129 -8.48 9.30 11.23
CA ALA A 129 -9.36 8.59 10.31
C ALA A 129 -9.58 7.11 10.66
N CYS A 130 -8.64 6.48 11.38
CA CYS A 130 -8.81 5.10 11.87
C CYS A 130 -9.60 5.01 13.19
N CYS A 131 -9.79 6.13 13.89
CA CYS A 131 -10.48 6.19 15.18
C CYS A 131 -11.89 6.80 15.08
N ALA A 132 -12.22 7.39 13.93
CA ALA A 132 -13.53 7.96 13.64
C ALA A 132 -14.54 6.89 13.27
#